data_bb505c98258a6da6650430263af6bd2a
#
_entry.id   bb505c98258a6da6650430263af6bd2a
#
_cell.length_a   1.000
_cell.length_b   1.000
_cell.length_c   1.000
_cell.angle_alpha   90.00
_cell.angle_beta   90.00
_cell.angle_gamma   90.00
#
_symmetry.space_group_name_H-M   'P 1'
#
loop_
_entity.id
_entity.type
_entity.pdbx_description
1 polymer ?
#
loop_
_entity_poly.entity_id
_entity_poly.type
_entity_poly.pdbx_seq_one_letter_code
_entity_poly.pdbx_strand_id
1 'polypeptide(L)'
;IPIGIYAVVHKDGIIDRLVTVTSYFGASFPTFFIALILIFIFSIRLDLTPISGMVSAGLHYEGVRSVLDILHHMLLPALTLIIISLPRYIRYVRMNMLNAINQDYIRTARAKGLPEKVVIYSHAFRNSLLSIVTLLGFEIPLLFSGAAILESVFNWPGIGRIMLDSVYNRDYNLMMATLVFFSLLTLVGNLFADVCYALVDPRIKVE
;
A
#
# COMPACT_ATOMS: atom_id res chain seq x y z
N ILE A 1 0.23 10.49 1.01
CA ILE A 1 -0.63 11.59 1.48
C ILE A 1 -0.15 12.95 0.96
N PRO A 2 1.09 13.42 1.20
CA PRO A 2 1.51 14.78 0.78
C PRO A 2 1.34 15.05 -0.72
N ILE A 3 1.72 14.10 -1.57
CA ILE A 3 1.58 14.22 -3.04
C ILE A 3 0.10 14.35 -3.44
N GLY A 4 -0.80 13.60 -2.81
CA GLY A 4 -2.24 13.69 -3.10
C GLY A 4 -2.83 15.05 -2.70
N ILE A 5 -2.43 15.60 -1.56
CA ILE A 5 -2.83 16.95 -1.14
C ILE A 5 -2.27 17.99 -2.09
N TYR A 6 -0.98 17.89 -2.45
CA TYR A 6 -0.33 18.82 -3.38
C TYR A 6 -1.01 18.83 -4.75
N ALA A 7 -1.38 17.65 -5.27
CA ALA A 7 -2.09 17.52 -6.55
C ALA A 7 -3.48 18.21 -6.51
N VAL A 8 -4.15 18.24 -5.38
CA VAL A 8 -5.43 18.94 -5.21
C VAL A 8 -5.24 20.46 -5.17
N VAL A 9 -4.24 20.93 -4.44
CA VAL A 9 -3.93 22.36 -4.31
C VAL A 9 -3.53 22.97 -5.66
N HIS A 10 -2.81 22.18 -6.49
CA HIS A 10 -2.37 22.58 -7.83
C HIS A 10 -3.12 21.76 -8.90
N LYS A 11 -4.45 21.75 -8.80
CA LYS A 11 -5.33 21.09 -9.76
C LYS A 11 -4.99 21.48 -11.18
N ASP A 12 -5.01 20.51 -12.09
CA ASP A 12 -4.67 20.65 -13.51
C ASP A 12 -3.18 21.01 -13.80
N GLY A 13 -2.35 21.07 -12.76
CA GLY A 13 -0.90 21.26 -12.87
C GLY A 13 -0.17 20.01 -13.37
N ILE A 14 1.13 20.13 -13.61
CA ILE A 14 1.98 19.04 -14.12
C ILE A 14 1.96 17.84 -13.15
N ILE A 15 2.08 18.08 -11.85
CA ILE A 15 2.08 17.02 -10.84
C ILE A 15 0.72 16.30 -10.80
N ASP A 16 -0.39 17.02 -10.90
CA ASP A 16 -1.72 16.44 -10.94
C ASP A 16 -1.91 15.55 -12.18
N ARG A 17 -1.43 15.96 -13.32
CA ARG A 17 -1.43 15.16 -14.56
C ARG A 17 -0.53 13.93 -14.44
N LEU A 18 0.68 14.07 -13.90
CA LEU A 18 1.60 12.96 -13.66
C LEU A 18 0.99 11.92 -12.71
N VAL A 19 0.43 12.36 -11.59
CA VAL A 19 -0.28 11.48 -10.64
C VAL A 19 -1.41 10.72 -11.32
N THR A 20 -2.17 11.40 -12.16
CA THR A 20 -3.28 10.78 -12.90
C THR A 20 -2.76 9.73 -13.89
N VAL A 21 -1.78 10.08 -14.72
CA VAL A 21 -1.20 9.17 -15.72
C VAL A 21 -0.54 7.95 -15.05
N THR A 22 0.29 8.18 -14.03
CA THR A 22 0.97 7.07 -13.31
C THR A 22 -0.02 6.15 -12.59
N SER A 23 -1.15 6.70 -12.10
CA SER A 23 -2.20 5.91 -11.46
C SER A 23 -2.90 4.96 -12.45
N TYR A 24 -3.15 5.42 -13.66
CA TYR A 24 -3.71 4.55 -14.71
C TYR A 24 -2.67 3.55 -15.21
N PHE A 25 -1.42 3.98 -15.38
CA PHE A 25 -0.34 3.11 -15.82
C PHE A 25 -0.11 1.95 -14.83
N GLY A 26 0.04 2.25 -13.54
CA GLY A 26 0.21 1.21 -12.50
C GLY A 26 -0.96 0.22 -12.40
N ALA A 27 -2.19 0.67 -12.68
CA ALA A 27 -3.37 -0.20 -12.68
C ALA A 27 -3.51 -1.06 -13.95
N SER A 28 -2.82 -0.70 -15.04
CA SER A 28 -2.96 -1.38 -16.34
C SER A 28 -2.08 -2.62 -16.48
N PHE A 29 -1.01 -2.72 -15.70
CA PHE A 29 -0.07 -3.84 -15.79
C PHE A 29 -0.27 -4.87 -14.69
N PRO A 30 -0.23 -6.17 -15.01
CA PRO A 30 -0.20 -7.21 -13.99
C PRO A 30 1.03 -7.08 -13.08
N THR A 31 0.86 -7.37 -11.79
CA THR A 31 1.91 -7.24 -10.78
C THR A 31 3.17 -8.02 -11.14
N PHE A 32 3.00 -9.27 -11.61
CA PHE A 32 4.14 -10.11 -12.02
C PHE A 32 4.92 -9.53 -13.20
N PHE A 33 4.25 -8.83 -14.10
CA PHE A 33 4.90 -8.23 -15.27
C PHE A 33 5.84 -7.09 -14.85
N ILE A 34 5.40 -6.23 -13.93
CA ILE A 34 6.26 -5.18 -13.36
C ILE A 34 7.44 -5.81 -12.61
N ALA A 35 7.20 -6.88 -11.83
CA ALA A 35 8.26 -7.60 -11.13
C ALA A 35 9.34 -8.13 -12.10
N LEU A 36 8.93 -8.77 -13.20
CA LEU A 36 9.85 -9.30 -14.22
C LEU A 36 10.64 -8.19 -14.91
N ILE A 37 10.02 -7.05 -15.23
CA ILE A 37 10.71 -5.89 -15.78
C ILE A 37 11.79 -5.37 -14.81
N LEU A 38 11.45 -5.25 -13.52
CA LEU A 38 12.39 -4.78 -12.51
C LEU A 38 13.56 -5.77 -12.34
N ILE A 39 13.30 -7.07 -12.30
CA ILE A 39 14.35 -8.10 -12.30
C ILE A 39 15.25 -7.96 -13.53
N PHE A 40 14.64 -7.84 -14.71
CA PHE A 40 15.40 -7.69 -15.96
C PHE A 40 16.32 -6.47 -15.93
N ILE A 41 15.81 -5.32 -15.50
CA ILE A 41 16.58 -4.08 -15.50
C ILE A 41 17.64 -4.11 -14.37
N PHE A 42 17.22 -4.32 -13.12
CA PHE A 42 18.08 -4.12 -11.96
C PHE A 42 18.97 -5.31 -11.63
N SER A 43 18.50 -6.53 -11.84
CA SER A 43 19.28 -7.73 -11.53
C SER A 43 20.08 -8.23 -12.74
N ILE A 44 19.48 -8.30 -13.95
CA ILE A 44 20.14 -8.91 -15.10
C ILE A 44 20.99 -7.90 -15.86
N ARG A 45 20.48 -6.68 -16.11
CA ARG A 45 21.20 -5.68 -16.91
C ARG A 45 22.18 -4.85 -16.10
N LEU A 46 21.81 -4.44 -14.90
CA LEU A 46 22.60 -3.54 -14.07
C LEU A 46 23.39 -4.27 -12.98
N ASP A 47 23.07 -5.53 -12.70
CA ASP A 47 23.69 -6.35 -11.64
C ASP A 47 23.71 -5.65 -10.27
N LEU A 48 22.63 -4.90 -9.97
CA LEU A 48 22.52 -4.10 -8.75
C LEU A 48 21.79 -4.83 -7.62
N THR A 49 20.97 -5.83 -7.94
CA THR A 49 20.11 -6.52 -6.99
C THR A 49 20.06 -8.02 -7.27
N PRO A 50 19.82 -8.85 -6.24
CA PRO A 50 19.58 -10.28 -6.44
C PRO A 50 18.35 -10.53 -7.32
N ILE A 51 18.35 -11.64 -8.05
CA ILE A 51 17.23 -12.04 -8.92
C ILE A 51 16.06 -12.55 -8.06
N SER A 52 16.37 -13.37 -7.05
CA SER A 52 15.36 -14.08 -6.24
C SER A 52 15.93 -14.57 -4.91
N GLY A 53 15.05 -15.04 -4.02
CA GLY A 53 15.40 -15.53 -2.71
C GLY A 53 15.33 -14.45 -1.63
N MET A 54 15.46 -14.84 -0.38
CA MET A 54 15.45 -13.96 0.78
C MET A 54 16.88 -13.64 1.25
N VAL A 55 17.82 -14.53 0.94
CA VAL A 55 19.24 -14.43 1.34
C VAL A 55 20.15 -14.94 0.23
N SER A 56 21.39 -14.51 0.26
CA SER A 56 22.41 -14.94 -0.70
C SER A 56 22.72 -16.44 -0.55
N ALA A 57 22.55 -17.20 -1.64
CA ALA A 57 22.75 -18.65 -1.63
C ALA A 57 24.20 -19.02 -1.29
N GLY A 58 24.38 -19.96 -0.39
CA GLY A 58 25.71 -20.47 0.01
C GLY A 58 26.51 -19.54 0.93
N LEU A 59 25.98 -18.37 1.30
CA LEU A 59 26.62 -17.46 2.25
C LEU A 59 25.82 -17.46 3.56
N HIS A 60 26.50 -17.73 4.66
CA HIS A 60 25.91 -17.69 6.01
C HIS A 60 26.39 -16.39 6.70
N TYR A 61 25.66 -15.30 6.46
CA TYR A 61 25.94 -14.06 7.16
C TYR A 61 25.31 -14.08 8.55
N GLU A 62 26.01 -13.49 9.52
CA GLU A 62 25.53 -13.32 10.89
C GLU A 62 25.40 -11.85 11.27
N GLY A 63 24.55 -11.56 12.26
CA GLY A 63 24.35 -10.21 12.79
C GLY A 63 23.87 -9.20 11.74
N VAL A 64 24.48 -8.03 11.71
CA VAL A 64 24.06 -6.91 10.85
C VAL A 64 24.16 -7.25 9.36
N ARG A 65 25.16 -8.05 8.96
CA ARG A 65 25.33 -8.44 7.54
C ARG A 65 24.15 -9.28 7.04
N SER A 66 23.61 -10.17 7.87
CA SER A 66 22.42 -10.95 7.52
C SER A 66 21.20 -10.03 7.27
N VAL A 67 21.01 -9.01 8.12
CA VAL A 67 19.92 -8.04 7.95
C VAL A 67 20.10 -7.24 6.66
N LEU A 68 21.30 -6.78 6.35
CA LEU A 68 21.59 -6.05 5.11
C LEU A 68 21.36 -6.92 3.87
N ASP A 69 21.72 -8.20 3.93
CA ASP A 69 21.47 -9.15 2.84
C ASP A 69 19.97 -9.32 2.58
N ILE A 70 19.18 -9.53 3.64
CA ILE A 70 17.72 -9.62 3.55
C ILE A 70 17.13 -8.32 2.96
N LEU A 71 17.57 -7.15 3.45
CA LEU A 71 17.10 -5.86 2.94
C LEU A 71 17.43 -5.69 1.46
N HIS A 72 18.61 -6.15 1.02
CA HIS A 72 19.02 -6.09 -0.38
C HIS A 72 18.11 -6.97 -1.27
N HIS A 73 17.78 -8.18 -0.83
CA HIS A 73 16.84 -9.06 -1.53
C HIS A 73 15.40 -8.51 -1.52
N MET A 74 15.01 -7.76 -0.49
CA MET A 74 13.68 -7.17 -0.35
C MET A 74 13.47 -5.95 -1.27
N LEU A 75 14.52 -5.32 -1.82
CA LEU A 75 14.42 -4.10 -2.60
C LEU A 75 13.45 -4.22 -3.79
N LEU A 76 13.61 -5.22 -4.64
CA LEU A 76 12.74 -5.39 -5.82
C LEU A 76 11.31 -5.79 -5.48
N PRO A 77 11.04 -6.75 -4.58
CA PRO A 77 9.69 -7.03 -4.09
C PRO A 77 9.00 -5.78 -3.55
N ALA A 78 9.67 -5.02 -2.67
CA ALA A 78 9.14 -3.80 -2.10
C ALA A 78 8.91 -2.71 -3.16
N LEU A 79 9.85 -2.50 -4.07
CA LEU A 79 9.72 -1.53 -5.16
C LEU A 79 8.54 -1.89 -6.07
N THR A 80 8.35 -3.17 -6.38
CA THR A 80 7.19 -3.64 -7.16
C THR A 80 5.88 -3.27 -6.48
N LEU A 81 5.75 -3.55 -5.18
CA LEU A 81 4.56 -3.20 -4.40
C LEU A 81 4.33 -1.68 -4.36
N ILE A 82 5.39 -0.89 -4.20
CA ILE A 82 5.31 0.57 -4.18
C ILE A 82 4.80 1.09 -5.54
N ILE A 83 5.37 0.63 -6.64
CA ILE A 83 4.99 1.08 -7.99
C ILE A 83 3.51 0.83 -8.27
N ILE A 84 2.98 -0.31 -7.82
CA ILE A 84 1.58 -0.69 -8.07
C ILE A 84 0.63 -0.02 -7.10
N SER A 85 0.98 0.05 -5.82
CA SER A 85 0.07 0.50 -4.77
C SER A 85 0.06 2.01 -4.59
N LEU A 86 1.23 2.68 -4.68
CA LEU A 86 1.36 4.10 -4.38
C LEU A 86 0.45 5.01 -5.24
N PRO A 87 0.33 4.79 -6.57
CA PRO A 87 -0.56 5.60 -7.40
C PRO A 87 -2.03 5.48 -6.98
N ARG A 88 -2.47 4.29 -6.57
CA ARG A 88 -3.82 4.04 -6.06
C ARG A 88 -4.09 4.87 -4.80
N TYR A 89 -3.17 4.88 -3.85
CA TYR A 89 -3.30 5.67 -2.62
C TYR A 89 -3.28 7.17 -2.89
N ILE A 90 -2.40 7.65 -3.76
CA ILE A 90 -2.33 9.07 -4.11
C ILE A 90 -3.65 9.52 -4.73
N ARG A 91 -4.21 8.74 -5.67
CA ARG A 91 -5.51 9.03 -6.29
C ARG A 91 -6.65 9.02 -5.27
N TYR A 92 -6.64 8.07 -4.35
CA TYR A 92 -7.67 7.99 -3.30
C TYR A 92 -7.66 9.23 -2.39
N VAL A 93 -6.47 9.62 -1.91
CA VAL A 93 -6.30 10.86 -1.11
C VAL A 93 -6.75 12.07 -1.91
N ARG A 94 -6.34 12.17 -3.18
CA ARG A 94 -6.75 13.27 -4.07
C ARG A 94 -8.27 13.37 -4.21
N MET A 95 -8.95 12.25 -4.47
CA MET A 95 -10.40 12.23 -4.61
C MET A 95 -11.12 12.69 -3.33
N ASN A 96 -10.72 12.16 -2.17
CA ASN A 96 -11.32 12.53 -0.89
C ASN A 96 -11.09 14.01 -0.55
N MET A 97 -9.89 14.52 -0.84
CA MET A 97 -9.57 15.93 -0.65
C MET A 97 -10.41 16.84 -1.58
N LEU A 98 -10.57 16.47 -2.87
CA LEU A 98 -11.43 17.22 -3.78
C LEU A 98 -12.87 17.26 -3.31
N ASN A 99 -13.40 16.13 -2.83
CA ASN A 99 -14.73 16.07 -2.25
C ASN A 99 -14.86 16.98 -1.03
N ALA A 100 -13.87 16.94 -0.13
CA ALA A 100 -13.87 17.77 1.08
C ALA A 100 -13.81 19.27 0.76
N ILE A 101 -12.97 19.70 -0.17
CA ILE A 101 -12.78 21.13 -0.53
C ILE A 101 -14.05 21.73 -1.14
N ASN A 102 -14.90 20.95 -1.76
CA ASN A 102 -16.14 21.41 -2.38
C ASN A 102 -17.34 21.50 -1.41
N GLN A 103 -17.17 21.15 -0.14
CA GLN A 103 -18.23 21.18 0.86
C GLN A 103 -18.52 22.60 1.39
N ASP A 104 -19.75 22.81 1.87
CA ASP A 104 -20.21 24.15 2.34
C ASP A 104 -19.45 24.66 3.57
N TYR A 105 -18.97 23.76 4.45
CA TYR A 105 -18.15 24.17 5.59
C TYR A 105 -16.81 24.79 5.17
N ILE A 106 -16.26 24.39 4.01
CA ILE A 106 -15.07 25.01 3.44
C ILE A 106 -15.37 26.41 2.89
N ARG A 107 -16.52 26.57 2.23
CA ARG A 107 -16.97 27.91 1.78
C ARG A 107 -17.16 28.84 2.97
N THR A 108 -17.74 28.35 4.05
CA THR A 108 -17.89 29.09 5.31
C THR A 108 -16.55 29.49 5.92
N ALA A 109 -15.58 28.56 5.93
CA ALA A 109 -14.23 28.83 6.45
C ALA A 109 -13.52 29.93 5.63
N ARG A 110 -13.63 29.91 4.32
CA ARG A 110 -13.09 30.95 3.42
C ARG A 110 -13.82 32.28 3.61
N ALA A 111 -15.14 32.26 3.76
CA ALA A 111 -15.94 33.49 4.02
C ALA A 111 -15.58 34.16 5.35
N LYS A 112 -15.11 33.40 6.34
CA LYS A 112 -14.56 33.90 7.61
C LYS A 112 -13.14 34.49 7.51
N GLY A 113 -12.54 34.50 6.30
CA GLY A 113 -11.21 35.06 6.07
C GLY A 113 -10.05 34.19 6.55
N LEU A 114 -10.27 32.89 6.78
CA LEU A 114 -9.19 31.99 7.21
C LEU A 114 -8.14 31.83 6.11
N PRO A 115 -6.83 31.76 6.46
CA PRO A 115 -5.77 31.52 5.49
C PRO A 115 -5.97 30.19 4.75
N GLU A 116 -5.69 30.13 3.45
CA GLU A 116 -5.93 28.93 2.64
C GLU A 116 -5.22 27.68 3.16
N LYS A 117 -4.03 27.82 3.76
CA LYS A 117 -3.34 26.72 4.46
C LYS A 117 -4.19 26.11 5.58
N VAL A 118 -4.86 26.94 6.38
CA VAL A 118 -5.72 26.47 7.47
C VAL A 118 -6.95 25.79 6.89
N VAL A 119 -7.55 26.34 5.84
CA VAL A 119 -8.70 25.75 5.15
C VAL A 119 -8.34 24.36 4.60
N ILE A 120 -7.20 24.21 3.96
CA ILE A 120 -6.76 22.94 3.36
C ILE A 120 -6.40 21.91 4.43
N TYR A 121 -5.49 22.25 5.37
CA TYR A 121 -4.94 21.25 6.29
C TYR A 121 -5.83 21.02 7.52
N SER A 122 -6.44 22.05 8.10
CA SER A 122 -7.25 21.90 9.30
C SER A 122 -8.70 21.56 9.03
N HIS A 123 -9.26 21.97 7.90
CA HIS A 123 -10.65 21.71 7.58
C HIS A 123 -10.82 20.61 6.52
N ALA A 124 -10.22 20.74 5.33
CA ALA A 124 -10.41 19.76 4.27
C ALA A 124 -9.69 18.43 4.57
N PHE A 125 -8.39 18.48 4.90
CA PHE A 125 -7.60 17.27 5.15
C PHE A 125 -8.07 16.51 6.39
N ARG A 126 -8.34 17.20 7.50
CA ARG A 126 -8.84 16.56 8.71
C ARG A 126 -10.15 15.79 8.46
N ASN A 127 -11.08 16.35 7.70
CA ASN A 127 -12.30 15.65 7.32
C ASN A 127 -12.08 14.49 6.33
N SER A 128 -11.09 14.60 5.44
CA SER A 128 -10.74 13.51 4.53
C SER A 128 -9.99 12.36 5.21
N LEU A 129 -9.42 12.60 6.40
CA LEU A 129 -8.70 11.58 7.18
C LEU A 129 -9.55 10.36 7.49
N LEU A 130 -10.84 10.55 7.77
CA LEU A 130 -11.74 9.43 8.06
C LEU A 130 -11.72 8.39 6.94
N SER A 131 -11.92 8.83 5.69
CA SER A 131 -11.86 7.93 4.53
C SER A 131 -10.47 7.31 4.31
N ILE A 132 -9.39 8.04 4.64
CA ILE A 132 -8.02 7.54 4.52
C ILE A 132 -7.75 6.46 5.57
N VAL A 133 -8.21 6.66 6.80
CA VAL A 133 -8.11 5.65 7.88
C VAL A 133 -8.87 4.40 7.52
N THR A 134 -10.08 4.53 6.94
CA THR A 134 -10.84 3.40 6.37
C THR A 134 -9.99 2.58 5.41
N LEU A 135 -9.39 3.26 4.43
CA LEU A 135 -8.55 2.59 3.44
C LEU A 135 -7.40 1.84 4.11
N LEU A 136 -6.70 2.48 5.05
CA LEU A 136 -5.57 1.88 5.76
C LEU A 136 -6.02 0.67 6.61
N GLY A 137 -7.19 0.72 7.22
CA GLY A 137 -7.77 -0.41 7.96
C GLY A 137 -7.95 -1.65 7.09
N PHE A 138 -8.46 -1.49 5.88
CA PHE A 138 -8.60 -2.59 4.92
C PHE A 138 -7.26 -3.11 4.36
N GLU A 139 -6.20 -2.31 4.42
CA GLU A 139 -4.88 -2.74 3.96
C GLU A 139 -4.17 -3.68 4.95
N ILE A 140 -4.48 -3.61 6.25
CA ILE A 140 -3.85 -4.47 7.27
C ILE A 140 -4.06 -5.95 6.98
N PRO A 141 -5.29 -6.45 6.76
CA PRO A 141 -5.50 -7.84 6.35
C PRO A 141 -4.77 -8.19 5.04
N LEU A 142 -4.73 -7.25 4.09
CA LEU A 142 -4.09 -7.45 2.79
C LEU A 142 -2.58 -7.62 2.91
N LEU A 143 -1.92 -6.91 3.84
CA LEU A 143 -0.48 -7.07 4.11
C LEU A 143 -0.15 -8.48 4.60
N PHE A 144 -1.04 -9.09 5.38
CA PHE A 144 -0.85 -10.44 5.92
C PHE A 144 -1.31 -11.54 4.96
N SER A 145 -2.28 -11.25 4.08
CA SER A 145 -2.74 -12.26 3.09
C SER A 145 -1.66 -12.62 2.07
N GLY A 146 -0.55 -11.87 2.09
CA GLY A 146 0.59 -12.09 1.24
C GLY A 146 0.36 -11.64 -0.20
N ALA A 147 1.46 -11.37 -0.87
CA ALA A 147 1.48 -11.12 -2.31
C ALA A 147 1.88 -12.42 -3.02
N ALA A 148 1.06 -13.45 -2.95
CA ALA A 148 1.37 -14.83 -3.37
C ALA A 148 2.07 -14.91 -4.74
N ILE A 149 1.62 -14.10 -5.71
CA ILE A 149 2.25 -14.03 -7.04
C ILE A 149 3.66 -13.41 -6.95
N LEU A 150 3.83 -12.33 -6.19
CA LEU A 150 5.16 -11.71 -6.01
C LEU A 150 6.11 -12.60 -5.24
N GLU A 151 5.61 -13.24 -4.17
CA GLU A 151 6.39 -14.20 -3.39
C GLU A 151 6.88 -15.35 -4.27
N SER A 152 6.04 -15.81 -5.22
CA SER A 152 6.42 -16.84 -6.19
C SER A 152 7.45 -16.34 -7.20
N VAL A 153 7.25 -15.13 -7.76
CA VAL A 153 8.17 -14.54 -8.75
C VAL A 153 9.55 -14.29 -8.17
N PHE A 154 9.61 -13.73 -6.96
CA PHE A 154 10.87 -13.44 -6.26
C PHE A 154 11.41 -14.61 -5.43
N ASN A 155 10.74 -15.77 -5.47
CA ASN A 155 11.07 -16.92 -4.61
C ASN A 155 11.22 -16.52 -3.13
N TRP A 156 10.33 -15.64 -2.68
CA TRP A 156 10.30 -15.13 -1.29
C TRP A 156 9.49 -16.09 -0.41
N PRO A 157 9.99 -16.49 0.77
CA PRO A 157 9.28 -17.42 1.66
C PRO A 157 8.16 -16.69 2.42
N GLY A 158 7.02 -16.52 1.78
CA GLY A 158 5.84 -15.84 2.33
C GLY A 158 4.65 -16.78 2.50
N ILE A 159 3.65 -16.33 3.28
CA ILE A 159 2.44 -17.12 3.59
C ILE A 159 1.56 -17.30 2.34
N GLY A 160 1.51 -16.32 1.46
CA GLY A 160 0.77 -16.41 0.22
C GLY A 160 1.31 -17.51 -0.71
N ARG A 161 2.63 -17.67 -0.76
CA ARG A 161 3.28 -18.77 -1.47
C ARG A 161 2.94 -20.14 -0.83
N ILE A 162 3.00 -20.24 0.49
CA ILE A 162 2.61 -21.47 1.21
C ILE A 162 1.17 -21.86 0.86
N MET A 163 0.25 -20.90 0.80
CA MET A 163 -1.12 -21.14 0.37
C MET A 163 -1.20 -21.65 -1.07
N LEU A 164 -0.49 -21.02 -2.03
CA LEU A 164 -0.45 -21.50 -3.41
C LEU A 164 0.12 -22.93 -3.50
N ASP A 165 1.22 -23.19 -2.83
CA ASP A 165 1.86 -24.51 -2.83
C ASP A 165 0.92 -25.57 -2.24
N SER A 166 0.13 -25.24 -1.19
CA SER A 166 -0.87 -26.16 -0.65
C SER A 166 -1.97 -26.51 -1.65
N VAL A 167 -2.39 -25.53 -2.48
CA VAL A 167 -3.37 -25.77 -3.56
C VAL A 167 -2.80 -26.70 -4.63
N TYR A 168 -1.58 -26.42 -5.10
CA TYR A 168 -0.94 -27.24 -6.13
C TYR A 168 -0.67 -28.67 -5.66
N ASN A 169 -0.27 -28.84 -4.40
CA ASN A 169 0.00 -30.14 -3.79
C ASN A 169 -1.27 -30.84 -3.29
N ARG A 170 -2.45 -30.20 -3.37
CA ARG A 170 -3.73 -30.69 -2.85
C ARG A 170 -3.68 -31.01 -1.34
N ASP A 171 -2.88 -30.25 -0.60
CA ASP A 171 -2.79 -30.37 0.84
C ASP A 171 -3.97 -29.60 1.49
N TYR A 172 -5.09 -30.30 1.64
CA TYR A 172 -6.30 -29.72 2.20
C TYR A 172 -6.12 -29.25 3.66
N ASN A 173 -5.27 -29.92 4.44
CA ASN A 173 -5.04 -29.53 5.82
C ASN A 173 -4.32 -28.18 5.88
N LEU A 174 -3.29 -27.99 5.09
CA LEU A 174 -2.54 -26.74 5.02
C LEU A 174 -3.39 -25.62 4.39
N MET A 175 -4.19 -25.94 3.36
CA MET A 175 -5.17 -24.98 2.79
C MET A 175 -6.14 -24.47 3.86
N MET A 176 -6.75 -25.37 4.61
CA MET A 176 -7.70 -24.99 5.68
C MET A 176 -7.01 -24.18 6.79
N ALA A 177 -5.80 -24.57 7.19
CA ALA A 177 -5.02 -23.85 8.19
C ALA A 177 -4.70 -22.41 7.72
N THR A 178 -4.26 -22.22 6.47
CA THR A 178 -3.96 -20.90 5.92
C THR A 178 -5.22 -20.05 5.78
N LEU A 179 -6.36 -20.63 5.37
CA LEU A 179 -7.65 -19.91 5.29
C LEU A 179 -8.12 -19.45 6.68
N VAL A 180 -8.04 -20.30 7.70
CA VAL A 180 -8.38 -19.92 9.09
C VAL A 180 -7.44 -18.81 9.57
N PHE A 181 -6.15 -18.92 9.29
CA PHE A 181 -5.17 -17.91 9.66
C PHE A 181 -5.49 -16.55 9.01
N PHE A 182 -5.76 -16.50 7.70
CA PHE A 182 -6.13 -15.26 7.03
C PHE A 182 -7.46 -14.68 7.53
N SER A 183 -8.42 -15.55 7.86
CA SER A 183 -9.70 -15.11 8.43
C SER A 183 -9.51 -14.43 9.78
N LEU A 184 -8.67 -15.00 10.65
CA LEU A 184 -8.31 -14.41 11.95
C LEU A 184 -7.58 -13.07 11.78
N LEU A 185 -6.61 -13.00 10.85
CA LEU A 185 -5.91 -11.75 10.57
C LEU A 185 -6.84 -10.67 10.03
N THR A 186 -7.80 -11.06 9.18
CA THR A 186 -8.83 -10.14 8.67
C THR A 186 -9.70 -9.61 9.80
N LEU A 187 -10.10 -10.47 10.74
CA LEU A 187 -10.86 -10.07 11.92
C LEU A 187 -10.08 -9.06 12.78
N VAL A 188 -8.81 -9.35 13.07
CA VAL A 188 -7.92 -8.45 13.83
C VAL A 188 -7.71 -7.13 13.08
N GLY A 189 -7.51 -7.17 11.76
CA GLY A 189 -7.36 -5.97 10.94
C GLY A 189 -8.60 -5.09 10.94
N ASN A 190 -9.78 -5.68 10.84
CA ASN A 190 -11.05 -4.95 10.93
C ASN A 190 -11.24 -4.33 12.32
N LEU A 191 -10.96 -5.08 13.39
CA LEU A 191 -11.01 -4.54 14.76
C LEU A 191 -10.05 -3.36 14.92
N PHE A 192 -8.84 -3.45 14.37
CA PHE A 192 -7.89 -2.34 14.38
C PHE A 192 -8.42 -1.12 13.61
N ALA A 193 -9.06 -1.33 12.46
CA ALA A 193 -9.71 -0.27 11.71
C ALA A 193 -10.79 0.42 12.54
N ASP A 194 -11.65 -0.33 13.21
CA ASP A 194 -12.73 0.20 14.06
C ASP A 194 -12.19 1.03 15.23
N VAL A 195 -11.12 0.57 15.87
CA VAL A 195 -10.42 1.36 16.89
C VAL A 195 -9.86 2.67 16.31
N CYS A 196 -9.23 2.62 15.13
CA CYS A 196 -8.74 3.82 14.45
C CYS A 196 -9.88 4.80 14.11
N TYR A 197 -11.06 4.30 13.71
CA TYR A 197 -12.24 5.12 13.48
C TYR A 197 -12.67 5.85 14.76
N ALA A 198 -12.79 5.13 15.86
CA ALA A 198 -13.19 5.73 17.14
C ALA A 198 -12.22 6.83 17.61
N LEU A 199 -10.92 6.68 17.29
CA LEU A 199 -9.88 7.69 17.62
C LEU A 199 -9.95 8.93 16.72
N VAL A 200 -10.31 8.76 15.43
CA VAL A 200 -10.36 9.88 14.45
C VAL A 200 -11.68 10.64 14.54
N ASP A 201 -12.79 9.96 14.75
CA ASP A 201 -14.12 10.57 14.93
C ASP A 201 -14.82 10.05 16.19
N PRO A 202 -14.74 10.80 17.31
CA PRO A 202 -15.36 10.41 18.57
C PRO A 202 -16.91 10.40 18.54
N ARG A 203 -17.52 10.77 17.41
CA ARG A 203 -18.98 10.70 17.21
C ARG A 203 -19.45 9.30 16.80
N ILE A 204 -18.53 8.46 16.34
CA ILE A 204 -18.81 7.07 15.99
C ILE A 204 -18.76 6.26 17.29
N LYS A 205 -19.94 5.84 17.80
CA LYS A 205 -20.02 4.84 18.86
C LYS A 205 -19.80 3.48 18.20
N VAL A 206 -18.79 2.78 18.65
CA VAL A 206 -18.59 1.36 18.33
C VAL A 206 -19.66 0.61 19.12
N GLU A 207 -20.70 0.08 18.45
CA GLU A 207 -21.68 -0.84 19.03
C GLU A 207 -21.12 -2.26 19.03
#